data_40276377a64f8af0ef7a643207e4dd86
#
_entry.id   40276377a64f8af0ef7a643207e4dd86
#
_cell.length_a   1.000
_cell.length_b   1.000
_cell.length_c   1.000
_cell.angle_alpha   90.00
_cell.angle_beta   90.00
_cell.angle_gamma   90.00
#
_symmetry.space_group_name_H-M   'P 1'
#
loop_
_entity.id
_entity.type
_entity.pdbx_description
1 polymer ?
#
loop_
_entity_poly.entity_id
_entity_poly.type
_entity_poly.pdbx_seq_one_letter_code
_entity_poly.pdbx_strand_id
1 'polypeptide(L)'
;MTSLTKICLHWTAGADKLCEQNLNCYHFLFDKDGKEYKGTYTPQDNINCYDGKYAAHCGGGNTGCIGVSCCGMYGFNLKDKKTKYPLTQKQVEAMCSKVAKLCSLYGITVSEKTVFTHYEFGQSHPKTSSYGKIDFTYLPYLPNLQKERIGDYLRNKIQWYQIQQKKGK
;
A
#
# COMPACT_ATOMS: atom_id res chain seq x y z
N MET A 1 8.79 -15.34 17.77
CA MET A 1 7.62 -14.43 17.83
C MET A 1 7.40 -13.82 16.47
N THR A 2 6.19 -13.93 15.94
CA THR A 2 5.81 -13.21 14.73
C THR A 2 5.79 -11.72 15.04
N SER A 3 6.38 -10.91 14.18
CA SER A 3 6.46 -9.45 14.32
C SER A 3 6.01 -8.78 13.02
N LEU A 4 5.76 -7.48 13.06
CA LEU A 4 5.50 -6.69 11.85
C LEU A 4 6.81 -6.50 11.10
N THR A 5 6.92 -7.07 9.92
CA THR A 5 8.16 -7.08 9.12
C THR A 5 7.96 -6.61 7.70
N LYS A 6 6.70 -6.39 7.28
CA LYS A 6 6.35 -6.10 5.89
C LYS A 6 5.27 -5.03 5.81
N ILE A 7 5.26 -4.29 4.72
CA ILE A 7 4.22 -3.35 4.34
C ILE A 7 3.82 -3.61 2.89
N CYS A 8 2.54 -3.79 2.65
CA CYS A 8 1.97 -3.93 1.32
C CYS A 8 1.22 -2.66 0.91
N LEU A 9 1.54 -2.14 -0.26
CA LEU A 9 0.96 -0.92 -0.82
C LEU A 9 -0.17 -1.28 -1.79
N HIS A 10 -1.32 -0.63 -1.61
CA HIS A 10 -2.55 -0.91 -2.33
C HIS A 10 -3.18 0.35 -2.91
N TRP A 11 -4.04 0.16 -3.89
CA TRP A 11 -5.16 1.05 -4.15
C TRP A 11 -6.48 0.32 -3.89
N THR A 12 -7.54 1.05 -3.58
CA THR A 12 -8.81 0.42 -3.20
C THR A 12 -9.60 -0.17 -4.38
N ALA A 13 -9.26 0.21 -5.62
CA ALA A 13 -10.06 -0.03 -6.82
C ALA A 13 -11.51 0.53 -6.69
N GLY A 14 -11.70 1.52 -5.84
CA GLY A 14 -12.96 2.21 -5.56
C GLY A 14 -12.91 3.68 -5.97
N ALA A 15 -13.79 4.48 -5.35
CA ALA A 15 -13.80 5.93 -5.49
C ALA A 15 -12.57 6.59 -4.81
N ASP A 16 -12.35 7.85 -5.09
CA ASP A 16 -11.23 8.67 -4.60
C ASP A 16 -11.39 9.20 -3.17
N LYS A 17 -12.37 8.69 -2.47
CA LYS A 17 -12.70 9.00 -1.07
C LYS A 17 -12.85 7.73 -0.25
N LEU A 18 -12.86 7.89 1.08
CA LEU A 18 -13.08 6.78 1.99
C LEU A 18 -14.41 6.06 1.69
N CYS A 19 -14.33 4.73 1.63
CA CYS A 19 -15.48 3.84 1.69
C CYS A 19 -15.37 3.02 2.98
N GLU A 20 -16.43 2.98 3.78
CA GLU A 20 -16.42 2.30 5.09
C GLU A 20 -16.05 0.81 5.00
N GLN A 21 -16.43 0.14 3.91
CA GLN A 21 -16.07 -1.25 3.68
C GLN A 21 -14.56 -1.47 3.63
N ASN A 22 -13.79 -0.46 3.18
CA ASN A 22 -12.34 -0.54 3.10
C ASN A 22 -11.65 -0.41 4.46
N LEU A 23 -12.34 0.09 5.48
CA LEU A 23 -11.81 0.16 6.84
C LEU A 23 -11.47 -1.21 7.43
N ASN A 24 -12.17 -2.25 7.02
CA ASN A 24 -11.89 -3.62 7.47
C ASN A 24 -10.77 -4.31 6.69
N CYS A 25 -10.37 -3.71 5.55
CA CYS A 25 -9.37 -4.31 4.67
C CYS A 25 -7.97 -3.76 4.91
N TYR A 26 -7.83 -2.48 5.27
CA TYR A 26 -6.54 -1.80 5.34
C TYR A 26 -6.32 -1.14 6.70
N HIS A 27 -5.07 -1.05 7.14
CA HIS A 27 -4.72 -0.37 8.40
C HIS A 27 -4.73 1.15 8.26
N PHE A 28 -4.30 1.66 7.09
CA PHE A 28 -4.28 3.08 6.77
C PHE A 28 -4.76 3.30 5.34
N LEU A 29 -5.58 4.35 5.16
CA LEU A 29 -6.10 4.74 3.84
C LEU A 29 -5.86 6.23 3.62
N PHE A 30 -5.68 6.61 2.37
CA PHE A 30 -5.48 8.00 1.94
C PHE A 30 -6.47 8.34 0.84
N ASP A 31 -7.27 9.40 1.03
CA ASP A 31 -8.14 9.92 -0.03
C ASP A 31 -7.34 10.76 -1.05
N LYS A 32 -8.00 11.22 -2.12
CA LYS A 32 -7.38 12.00 -3.19
C LYS A 32 -6.63 13.25 -2.73
N ASP A 33 -7.03 13.81 -1.59
CA ASP A 33 -6.44 15.03 -1.01
C ASP A 33 -5.28 14.71 -0.06
N GLY A 34 -4.96 13.43 0.12
CA GLY A 34 -3.90 12.96 1.00
C GLY A 34 -4.31 12.90 2.47
N LYS A 35 -5.62 12.98 2.77
CA LYS A 35 -6.11 12.82 4.14
C LYS A 35 -6.00 11.36 4.56
N GLU A 36 -5.40 11.14 5.73
CA GLU A 36 -5.22 9.82 6.33
C GLU A 36 -6.46 9.40 7.11
N TYR A 37 -6.82 8.12 6.95
CA TYR A 37 -7.83 7.42 7.75
C TYR A 37 -7.23 6.15 8.32
N LYS A 38 -7.61 5.81 9.55
CA LYS A 38 -7.24 4.54 10.19
C LYS A 38 -8.34 3.52 9.96
N GLY A 39 -7.93 2.30 9.63
CA GLY A 39 -8.84 1.15 9.52
C GLY A 39 -9.36 0.68 10.87
N THR A 40 -10.23 -0.31 10.83
CA THR A 40 -10.80 -0.96 12.02
C THR A 40 -9.75 -1.71 12.82
N TYR A 41 -8.84 -2.39 12.13
CA TYR A 41 -7.76 -3.16 12.74
C TYR A 41 -6.48 -2.34 12.85
N THR A 42 -5.73 -2.57 13.91
CA THR A 42 -4.39 -2.02 14.10
C THR A 42 -3.34 -2.91 13.40
N PRO A 43 -2.13 -2.41 13.12
CA PRO A 43 -1.05 -3.26 12.59
C PRO A 43 -0.79 -4.51 13.45
N GLN A 44 -0.91 -4.39 14.78
CA GLN A 44 -0.68 -5.50 15.70
C GLN A 44 -1.65 -6.66 15.50
N ASP A 45 -2.87 -6.40 15.04
CA ASP A 45 -3.86 -7.44 14.76
C ASP A 45 -3.37 -8.39 13.64
N ASN A 46 -2.54 -7.91 12.72
CA ASN A 46 -1.96 -8.74 11.66
C ASN A 46 -0.73 -9.58 12.10
N ILE A 47 -0.30 -9.51 13.36
CA ILE A 47 0.71 -10.42 13.89
C ILE A 47 0.14 -11.86 13.99
N ASN A 48 -1.15 -11.98 14.34
CA ASN A 48 -1.88 -13.25 14.37
C ASN A 48 -3.15 -13.17 13.54
N CYS A 49 -3.13 -13.78 12.37
CA CYS A 49 -4.31 -13.81 11.49
C CYS A 49 -5.20 -15.05 11.67
N TYR A 50 -4.86 -15.95 12.58
CA TYR A 50 -5.63 -17.20 12.80
C TYR A 50 -6.92 -16.97 13.62
N ASP A 51 -7.01 -15.88 14.36
CA ASP A 51 -8.21 -15.53 15.15
C ASP A 51 -9.32 -14.85 14.32
N GLY A 52 -9.05 -14.58 13.04
CA GLY A 52 -9.98 -13.92 12.11
C GLY A 52 -10.17 -12.42 12.35
N LYS A 53 -9.42 -11.81 13.27
CA LYS A 53 -9.51 -10.38 13.64
C LYS A 53 -8.30 -9.62 13.11
N TYR A 54 -8.24 -9.44 11.81
CA TYR A 54 -7.12 -8.78 11.14
C TYR A 54 -7.56 -8.05 9.86
N ALA A 55 -6.77 -7.11 9.39
CA ALA A 55 -6.98 -6.47 8.10
C ALA A 55 -6.57 -7.43 6.96
N ALA A 56 -7.56 -7.90 6.21
CA ALA A 56 -7.37 -8.85 5.10
C ALA A 56 -7.12 -8.09 3.80
N HIS A 57 -5.88 -7.76 3.50
CA HIS A 57 -5.49 -6.95 2.34
C HIS A 57 -4.60 -7.68 1.33
N CYS A 58 -3.89 -8.72 1.75
CA CYS A 58 -2.89 -9.39 0.93
C CYS A 58 -2.99 -10.90 1.09
N GLY A 59 -3.80 -11.55 0.26
CA GLY A 59 -4.00 -13.01 0.34
C GLY A 59 -2.69 -13.77 0.25
N GLY A 60 -2.40 -14.62 1.26
CA GLY A 60 -1.15 -15.33 1.41
C GLY A 60 -0.02 -14.52 2.05
N GLY A 61 -0.21 -13.23 2.32
CA GLY A 61 0.81 -12.35 2.87
C GLY A 61 0.37 -11.49 4.06
N ASN A 62 -0.83 -11.68 4.62
CA ASN A 62 -1.38 -10.84 5.69
C ASN A 62 -0.58 -10.90 6.99
N THR A 63 -0.07 -12.08 7.39
CA THR A 63 0.64 -12.24 8.65
C THR A 63 1.94 -11.44 8.68
N GLY A 64 2.08 -10.60 9.70
CA GLY A 64 3.25 -9.71 9.86
C GLY A 64 3.31 -8.57 8.84
N CYS A 65 2.20 -8.27 8.15
CA CYS A 65 2.16 -7.30 7.05
C CYS A 65 1.14 -6.18 7.33
N ILE A 66 1.60 -4.94 7.19
CA ILE A 66 0.77 -3.74 7.30
C ILE A 66 0.21 -3.40 5.93
N GLY A 67 -1.10 -3.25 5.79
CA GLY A 67 -1.76 -2.80 4.56
C GLY A 67 -1.99 -1.31 4.56
N VAL A 68 -1.46 -0.62 3.54
CA VAL A 68 -1.63 0.83 3.34
C VAL A 68 -2.20 1.05 1.95
N SER A 69 -3.28 1.80 1.83
CA SER A 69 -4.02 1.93 0.57
C SER A 69 -4.32 3.38 0.20
N CYS A 70 -4.28 3.67 -1.09
CA CYS A 70 -4.82 4.90 -1.68
C CYS A 70 -6.24 4.66 -2.21
N CYS A 71 -7.18 5.55 -1.88
CA CYS A 71 -8.56 5.47 -2.39
C CYS A 71 -8.59 5.89 -3.86
N GLY A 72 -9.10 5.02 -4.74
CA GLY A 72 -9.19 5.33 -6.16
C GLY A 72 -9.09 4.11 -7.07
N MET A 73 -8.99 4.40 -8.34
CA MET A 73 -8.75 3.45 -9.44
C MET A 73 -9.94 2.52 -9.78
N TYR A 74 -11.16 2.92 -9.43
CA TYR A 74 -12.35 2.18 -9.84
C TYR A 74 -12.39 1.96 -11.35
N GLY A 75 -12.63 0.70 -11.76
CA GLY A 75 -12.74 0.31 -13.16
C GLY A 75 -11.43 0.36 -13.96
N PHE A 76 -10.30 0.63 -13.30
CA PHE A 76 -9.00 0.64 -14.01
C PHE A 76 -8.65 -0.75 -14.55
N ASN A 77 -8.14 -0.77 -15.79
CA ASN A 77 -7.53 -1.95 -16.38
C ASN A 77 -6.26 -1.56 -17.15
N LEU A 78 -5.39 -2.53 -17.36
CA LEU A 78 -4.07 -2.31 -17.97
C LEU A 78 -4.14 -2.01 -19.47
N LYS A 79 -5.27 -2.30 -20.12
CA LYS A 79 -5.42 -2.15 -21.58
C LYS A 79 -5.64 -0.69 -21.99
N ASP A 80 -6.61 -0.03 -21.39
CA ASP A 80 -6.98 1.35 -21.73
C ASP A 80 -6.46 2.39 -20.73
N LYS A 81 -6.02 1.94 -19.54
CA LYS A 81 -5.44 2.76 -18.47
C LYS A 81 -6.33 3.93 -18.06
N LYS A 82 -7.65 3.73 -18.09
CA LYS A 82 -8.65 4.74 -17.73
C LYS A 82 -9.31 4.40 -16.40
N THR A 83 -9.63 5.44 -15.65
CA THR A 83 -10.44 5.36 -14.44
C THR A 83 -11.14 6.69 -14.20
N LYS A 84 -12.34 6.65 -13.61
CA LYS A 84 -13.04 7.85 -13.14
C LYS A 84 -12.36 8.50 -11.93
N TYR A 85 -11.61 7.72 -11.16
CA TYR A 85 -10.99 8.14 -9.89
C TYR A 85 -9.48 7.88 -9.89
N PRO A 86 -8.70 8.68 -10.66
CA PRO A 86 -7.25 8.48 -10.76
C PRO A 86 -6.56 8.81 -9.43
N LEU A 87 -5.49 8.08 -9.12
CA LEU A 87 -4.62 8.42 -8.01
C LEU A 87 -3.98 9.81 -8.24
N THR A 88 -3.91 10.59 -7.17
CA THR A 88 -3.23 11.89 -7.18
C THR A 88 -1.80 11.77 -6.66
N GLN A 89 -0.91 12.64 -7.11
CA GLN A 89 0.44 12.72 -6.57
C GLN A 89 0.42 13.04 -5.07
N LYS A 90 -0.43 13.97 -4.63
CA LYS A 90 -0.60 14.37 -3.24
C LYS A 90 -0.94 13.18 -2.34
N GLN A 91 -1.83 12.32 -2.78
CA GLN A 91 -2.27 11.11 -2.07
C GLN A 91 -1.12 10.11 -1.94
N VAL A 92 -0.41 9.83 -3.02
CA VAL A 92 0.73 8.89 -3.03
C VAL A 92 1.89 9.41 -2.18
N GLU A 93 2.18 10.70 -2.23
CA GLU A 93 3.19 11.34 -1.37
C GLU A 93 2.83 11.19 0.12
N ALA A 94 1.56 11.44 0.50
CA ALA A 94 1.08 11.26 1.87
C ALA A 94 1.23 9.80 2.34
N MET A 95 0.88 8.84 1.48
CA MET A 95 1.08 7.41 1.74
C MET A 95 2.56 7.09 1.96
N CYS A 96 3.45 7.53 1.08
CA CYS A 96 4.90 7.27 1.20
C CYS A 96 5.48 7.87 2.49
N SER A 97 5.05 9.07 2.87
CA SER A 97 5.45 9.71 4.14
C SER A 97 5.00 8.88 5.36
N LYS A 98 3.79 8.34 5.34
CA LYS A 98 3.28 7.45 6.39
C LYS A 98 4.06 6.15 6.45
N VAL A 99 4.29 5.51 5.32
CA VAL A 99 5.06 4.25 5.24
C VAL A 99 6.48 4.45 5.78
N ALA A 100 7.11 5.58 5.48
CA ALA A 100 8.41 5.92 6.04
C ALA A 100 8.39 5.95 7.58
N LYS A 101 7.35 6.55 8.19
CA LYS A 101 7.17 6.56 9.66
C LYS A 101 6.96 5.16 10.21
N LEU A 102 6.14 4.33 9.54
CA LEU A 102 5.90 2.95 9.94
C LEU A 102 7.18 2.10 9.87
N CYS A 103 7.97 2.26 8.82
CA CYS A 103 9.26 1.59 8.69
C CYS A 103 10.20 1.95 9.85
N SER A 104 10.29 3.23 10.19
CA SER A 104 11.11 3.69 11.32
C SER A 104 10.56 3.18 12.67
N LEU A 105 9.25 3.19 12.86
CA LEU A 105 8.59 2.75 14.09
C LEU A 105 8.80 1.26 14.37
N TYR A 106 8.68 0.43 13.33
CA TYR A 106 8.72 -1.04 13.45
C TYR A 106 10.09 -1.64 13.07
N GLY A 107 11.08 -0.81 12.77
CA GLY A 107 12.41 -1.29 12.38
C GLY A 107 12.42 -2.05 11.06
N ILE A 108 11.54 -1.68 10.12
CA ILE A 108 11.45 -2.30 8.80
C ILE A 108 12.44 -1.62 7.85
N THR A 109 13.46 -2.34 7.41
CA THR A 109 14.37 -1.85 6.36
C THR A 109 13.65 -1.89 5.02
N VAL A 110 13.65 -0.76 4.30
CA VAL A 110 12.97 -0.66 3.00
C VAL A 110 13.71 -1.46 1.94
N SER A 111 13.05 -2.47 1.41
CA SER A 111 13.51 -3.31 0.32
C SER A 111 12.31 -3.89 -0.45
N GLU A 112 12.55 -4.51 -1.59
CA GLU A 112 11.49 -5.19 -2.36
C GLU A 112 10.85 -6.38 -1.62
N LYS A 113 11.52 -6.92 -0.60
CA LYS A 113 11.02 -8.03 0.23
C LYS A 113 10.19 -7.58 1.42
N THR A 114 10.28 -6.31 1.79
CA THR A 114 9.69 -5.77 3.02
C THR A 114 8.66 -4.68 2.77
N VAL A 115 8.82 -3.91 1.69
CA VAL A 115 7.88 -2.86 1.26
C VAL A 115 7.61 -3.06 -0.23
N PHE A 116 6.45 -3.58 -0.54
CA PHE A 116 6.10 -4.00 -1.89
C PHE A 116 4.67 -3.58 -2.25
N THR A 117 4.39 -3.46 -3.53
CA THR A 117 3.02 -3.29 -4.03
C THR A 117 2.30 -4.64 -4.07
N HIS A 118 0.97 -4.62 -4.05
CA HIS A 118 0.18 -5.85 -4.15
C HIS A 118 0.46 -6.59 -5.47
N TYR A 119 0.71 -5.84 -6.55
CA TYR A 119 1.15 -6.41 -7.82
C TYR A 119 2.48 -7.18 -7.69
N GLU A 120 3.50 -6.58 -7.07
CA GLU A 120 4.80 -7.23 -6.88
C GLU A 120 4.68 -8.50 -6.02
N PHE A 121 3.90 -8.45 -4.94
CA PHE A 121 3.65 -9.62 -4.10
C PHE A 121 2.97 -10.73 -4.89
N GLY A 122 1.93 -10.42 -5.65
CA GLY A 122 1.23 -11.40 -6.48
C GLY A 122 2.14 -12.06 -7.50
N GLN A 123 3.01 -11.30 -8.17
CA GLN A 123 3.95 -11.84 -9.16
C GLN A 123 4.96 -12.81 -8.53
N SER A 124 5.42 -12.55 -7.31
CA SER A 124 6.35 -13.42 -6.59
C SER A 124 5.67 -14.60 -5.86
N HIS A 125 4.34 -14.57 -5.73
CA HIS A 125 3.55 -15.59 -5.02
C HIS A 125 2.38 -16.10 -5.88
N PRO A 126 2.66 -16.78 -7.02
CA PRO A 126 1.62 -17.13 -8.01
C PRO A 126 0.60 -18.17 -7.52
N LYS A 127 0.86 -18.81 -6.38
CA LYS A 127 -0.08 -19.78 -5.76
C LYS A 127 -1.03 -19.16 -4.76
N THR A 128 -0.99 -17.83 -4.57
CA THR A 128 -1.87 -17.09 -3.65
C THR A 128 -2.97 -16.37 -4.40
N SER A 129 -4.02 -15.94 -3.67
CA SER A 129 -5.09 -15.08 -4.23
C SER A 129 -4.61 -13.67 -4.59
N SER A 130 -3.39 -13.31 -4.23
CA SER A 130 -2.74 -12.06 -4.64
C SER A 130 -2.22 -12.08 -6.08
N TYR A 131 -2.08 -13.27 -6.69
CA TYR A 131 -1.66 -13.36 -8.09
C TYR A 131 -2.70 -12.72 -9.01
N GLY A 132 -2.23 -11.88 -9.93
CA GLY A 132 -3.08 -11.14 -10.85
C GLY A 132 -3.59 -9.80 -10.32
N LYS A 133 -3.26 -9.43 -9.08
CA LYS A 133 -3.54 -8.08 -8.56
C LYS A 133 -2.72 -7.03 -9.32
N ILE A 134 -3.34 -5.87 -9.55
CA ILE A 134 -2.77 -4.80 -10.39
C ILE A 134 -2.49 -3.50 -9.63
N ASP A 135 -2.56 -3.53 -8.31
CA ASP A 135 -2.34 -2.36 -7.46
C ASP A 135 -0.95 -1.78 -7.71
N PHE A 136 -0.92 -0.48 -8.05
CA PHE A 136 0.30 0.25 -8.40
C PHE A 136 1.03 -0.26 -9.66
N THR A 137 0.28 -0.72 -10.66
CA THR A 137 0.81 -0.96 -12.01
C THR A 137 0.75 0.29 -12.90
N TYR A 138 0.19 1.38 -12.40
CA TYR A 138 0.05 2.65 -13.10
C TYR A 138 -0.01 3.83 -12.13
N LEU A 139 0.63 4.92 -12.50
CA LEU A 139 0.54 6.20 -11.80
C LEU A 139 0.03 7.26 -12.79
N PRO A 140 -1.21 7.75 -12.65
CA PRO A 140 -1.80 8.69 -13.61
C PRO A 140 -0.98 9.97 -13.83
N TYR A 141 -0.25 10.44 -12.83
CA TYR A 141 0.62 11.63 -12.89
C TYR A 141 2.04 11.32 -13.42
N LEU A 142 2.37 10.04 -13.64
CA LEU A 142 3.62 9.57 -14.27
C LEU A 142 3.29 8.49 -15.32
N PRO A 143 2.54 8.83 -16.37
CA PRO A 143 1.95 7.84 -17.28
C PRO A 143 2.98 7.03 -18.07
N ASN A 144 4.21 7.52 -18.18
CA ASN A 144 5.30 6.85 -18.90
C ASN A 144 6.16 5.95 -18.01
N LEU A 145 5.93 5.96 -16.69
CA LEU A 145 6.64 5.05 -15.77
C LEU A 145 6.14 3.62 -15.96
N GLN A 146 7.04 2.71 -16.30
CA GLN A 146 6.71 1.31 -16.52
C GLN A 146 6.26 0.65 -15.23
N LYS A 147 5.29 -0.25 -15.30
CA LYS A 147 4.68 -0.91 -14.13
C LYS A 147 5.71 -1.64 -13.25
N GLU A 148 6.74 -2.23 -13.87
CA GLU A 148 7.82 -2.94 -13.18
C GLU A 148 8.74 -2.01 -12.37
N ARG A 149 8.69 -0.70 -12.64
CA ARG A 149 9.53 0.32 -12.00
C ARG A 149 8.79 1.11 -10.92
N ILE A 150 7.47 0.96 -10.81
CA ILE A 150 6.68 1.74 -9.85
C ILE A 150 7.02 1.36 -8.41
N GLY A 151 7.21 0.08 -8.10
CA GLY A 151 7.63 -0.36 -6.77
C GLY A 151 8.94 0.29 -6.33
N ASP A 152 9.95 0.33 -7.19
CA ASP A 152 11.23 1.01 -6.92
C ASP A 152 11.04 2.52 -6.73
N TYR A 153 10.22 3.15 -7.56
CA TYR A 153 9.89 4.57 -7.42
C TYR A 153 9.27 4.87 -6.03
N LEU A 154 8.32 4.07 -5.59
CA LEU A 154 7.67 4.24 -4.27
C LEU A 154 8.66 4.00 -3.13
N ARG A 155 9.49 2.96 -3.19
CA ARG A 155 10.54 2.69 -2.19
C ARG A 155 11.55 3.82 -2.08
N ASN A 156 11.99 4.39 -3.21
CA ASN A 156 12.90 5.55 -3.23
C ASN A 156 12.25 6.77 -2.56
N LYS A 157 10.95 7.02 -2.82
CA LYS A 157 10.18 8.07 -2.14
C LYS A 157 10.10 7.84 -0.63
N ILE A 158 9.81 6.62 -0.21
CA ILE A 158 9.72 6.25 1.20
C ILE A 158 11.07 6.49 1.89
N GLN A 159 12.18 6.08 1.29
CA GLN A 159 13.52 6.30 1.82
C GLN A 159 13.85 7.80 1.91
N TRP A 160 13.48 8.58 0.91
CA TRP A 160 13.62 10.03 0.95
C TRP A 160 12.87 10.64 2.13
N TYR A 161 11.61 10.24 2.35
CA TYR A 161 10.84 10.69 3.52
C TYR A 161 11.47 10.27 4.84
N GLN A 162 12.04 9.07 4.95
CA GLN A 162 12.78 8.66 6.16
C GLN A 162 13.95 9.62 6.47
N ILE A 163 14.70 10.01 5.45
CA ILE A 163 15.80 10.97 5.59
C ILE A 163 15.28 12.33 6.06
N GLN A 164 14.22 12.86 5.43
CA GLN A 164 13.64 14.14 5.81
C GLN A 164 13.10 14.14 7.24
N GLN A 165 12.43 13.06 7.65
CA GLN A 165 11.88 12.90 9.00
C GLN A 165 12.96 12.82 10.08
N LYS A 166 14.14 12.29 9.76
CA LYS A 166 15.31 12.30 10.67
C LYS A 166 15.92 13.69 10.81
N LYS A 167 15.95 14.49 9.75
CA LYS A 167 16.48 15.86 9.76
C LYS A 167 15.60 16.84 10.54
N GLY A 168 14.28 16.57 10.66
CA GLY A 168 13.33 17.39 11.40
C GLY A 168 13.26 17.10 12.90
N LYS A 169 14.12 16.23 13.42
CA LYS A 169 14.31 15.93 14.85
C LYS A 169 15.61 16.57 15.31
#